data_b2d32a858e3410cca53a34ff60fd98c4
#
_entry.id   b2d32a858e3410cca53a34ff60fd98c4
#
_cell.length_a   1.000
_cell.length_b   1.000
_cell.length_c   1.000
_cell.angle_alpha   90.00
_cell.angle_beta   90.00
_cell.angle_gamma   90.00
#
_symmetry.space_group_name_H-M   'P 1'
#
loop_
_entity.id
_entity.type
_entity.pdbx_description
1 polymer ?
#
loop_
_entity_poly.entity_id
_entity_poly.type
_entity_poly.pdbx_seq_one_letter_code
_entity_poly.pdbx_strand_id
1 'polypeptide(L)'
;NIESVEQWQGIEAQAPGALNEAKQAFIKDEKMYMVVNLNTGSASSEAQQFVRDLDEEDFGVEFGLAGMPKFNQEIFDEISSKIGIAIAIIVVTTFIILMIAFKSILIPVKAILMNVLGLASTFGLLVYIFQYGHFGLQEGTIVLIIPVLVFCLVFGLSMDYEVFLISRIQEEYEKGSSNTKATIDGLVSTSKIITSAALIM
;
A
#
# COMPACT_ATOMS: atom_id res chain seq x y z
N ASN A 1 -4.06 30.50 16.34
CA ASN A 1 -4.53 30.86 15.00
C ASN A 1 -4.76 32.37 14.94
N ILE A 2 -4.13 33.03 13.99
CA ILE A 2 -4.32 34.45 13.73
C ILE A 2 -5.12 34.54 12.45
N GLU A 3 -6.35 35.03 12.55
CA GLU A 3 -7.34 35.00 11.48
C GLU A 3 -7.46 36.35 10.73
N SER A 4 -6.82 37.43 11.23
CA SER A 4 -6.86 38.73 10.56
C SER A 4 -5.64 39.60 10.86
N VAL A 5 -5.38 40.61 10.00
CA VAL A 5 -4.32 41.60 10.18
C VAL A 5 -4.53 42.41 11.47
N GLU A 6 -5.78 42.62 11.89
CA GLU A 6 -6.13 43.35 13.10
C GLU A 6 -5.72 42.58 14.37
N GLN A 7 -5.83 41.25 14.38
CA GLN A 7 -5.31 40.40 15.44
C GLN A 7 -3.78 40.50 15.57
N TRP A 8 -3.07 40.56 14.45
CA TRP A 8 -1.62 40.77 14.42
C TRP A 8 -1.23 42.12 15.07
N GLN A 9 -1.94 43.20 14.70
CA GLN A 9 -1.71 44.53 15.31
C GLN A 9 -2.02 44.55 16.81
N GLY A 10 -3.05 43.81 17.24
CA GLY A 10 -3.39 43.65 18.64
C GLY A 10 -2.31 42.92 19.47
N ILE A 11 -1.69 41.91 18.89
CA ILE A 11 -0.59 41.15 19.52
C ILE A 11 0.67 42.00 19.62
N GLU A 12 1.00 42.78 18.56
CA GLU A 12 2.15 43.68 18.55
C GLU A 12 2.03 44.80 19.60
N ALA A 13 0.80 45.29 19.82
CA ALA A 13 0.51 46.28 20.84
C ALA A 13 0.64 45.73 22.29
N GLN A 14 0.32 44.45 22.50
CA GLN A 14 0.37 43.82 23.82
C GLN A 14 1.73 43.22 24.19
N ALA A 15 2.51 42.81 23.17
CA ALA A 15 3.84 42.21 23.35
C ALA A 15 4.81 42.78 22.33
N PRO A 16 5.35 44.00 22.56
CA PRO A 16 6.33 44.60 21.65
C PRO A 16 7.59 43.75 21.58
N GLY A 17 7.92 43.29 20.35
CA GLY A 17 9.05 42.39 20.11
C GLY A 17 8.69 40.95 19.84
N ALA A 18 7.51 40.46 20.22
CA ALA A 18 7.05 39.10 19.90
C ALA A 18 6.95 38.89 18.39
N LEU A 19 6.60 39.92 17.62
CA LEU A 19 6.57 39.88 16.16
C LEU A 19 7.98 39.75 15.56
N ASN A 20 8.98 40.38 16.17
CA ASN A 20 10.37 40.27 15.71
C ASN A 20 10.97 38.92 16.04
N GLU A 21 10.65 38.34 17.18
CA GLU A 21 11.03 36.96 17.53
C GLU A 21 10.35 35.95 16.60
N ALA A 22 9.05 36.13 16.32
CA ALA A 22 8.33 35.31 15.38
C ALA A 22 8.91 35.45 13.94
N LYS A 23 9.20 36.67 13.49
CA LYS A 23 9.86 36.90 12.19
C LYS A 23 11.20 36.19 12.11
N GLN A 24 12.04 36.26 13.15
CA GLN A 24 13.33 35.57 13.18
C GLN A 24 13.18 34.02 13.18
N ALA A 25 12.11 33.51 13.79
CA ALA A 25 11.84 32.08 13.82
C ALA A 25 11.31 31.54 12.48
N PHE A 26 10.51 32.33 11.77
CA PHE A 26 9.79 31.88 10.56
C PHE A 26 10.34 32.47 9.25
N ILE A 27 11.20 33.48 9.30
CA ILE A 27 11.81 34.11 8.13
C ILE A 27 13.32 33.98 8.21
N LYS A 28 13.91 33.30 7.23
CA LYS A 28 15.36 33.15 7.09
C LYS A 28 15.75 33.22 5.63
N ASP A 29 16.80 34.00 5.32
CA ASP A 29 17.36 34.14 3.95
C ASP A 29 16.30 34.47 2.89
N GLU A 30 15.44 35.48 3.19
CA GLU A 30 14.31 35.92 2.34
C GLU A 30 13.23 34.85 2.09
N LYS A 31 13.29 33.73 2.80
CA LYS A 31 12.29 32.67 2.77
C LYS A 31 11.49 32.64 4.06
N MET A 32 10.19 32.42 3.92
CA MET A 32 9.29 32.26 5.06
C MET A 32 8.69 30.85 5.01
N TYR A 33 8.55 30.20 6.18
CA TYR A 33 7.74 29.01 6.27
C TYR A 33 6.50 29.23 7.14
N MET A 34 5.42 28.57 6.76
CA MET A 34 4.15 28.59 7.44
C MET A 34 3.77 27.16 7.81
N VAL A 35 3.31 26.95 9.04
CA VAL A 35 2.84 25.66 9.50
C VAL A 35 1.32 25.63 9.42
N VAL A 36 0.80 24.71 8.62
CA VAL A 36 -0.63 24.44 8.52
C VAL A 36 -0.95 23.15 9.26
N ASN A 37 -1.79 23.23 10.28
CA ASN A 37 -2.25 22.07 11.03
C ASN A 37 -3.58 21.59 10.46
N LEU A 38 -3.61 20.34 10.01
CA LEU A 38 -4.82 19.69 9.52
C LEU A 38 -5.59 19.06 10.69
N ASN A 39 -6.91 19.12 10.62
CA ASN A 39 -7.81 18.48 11.59
C ASN A 39 -8.09 17.00 11.23
N THR A 40 -7.48 16.52 10.16
CA THR A 40 -7.62 15.16 9.64
C THR A 40 -6.30 14.41 9.71
N GLY A 41 -6.34 13.08 9.60
CA GLY A 41 -5.13 12.28 9.54
C GLY A 41 -4.30 12.59 8.29
N SER A 42 -2.97 12.59 8.41
CA SER A 42 -2.04 12.94 7.32
C SER A 42 -2.14 12.01 6.08
N ALA A 43 -2.73 10.83 6.22
CA ALA A 43 -2.96 9.88 5.14
C ALA A 43 -4.42 9.88 4.64
N SER A 44 -5.29 10.74 5.19
CA SER A 44 -6.70 10.82 4.78
C SER A 44 -6.84 11.37 3.36
N SER A 45 -7.94 11.03 2.69
CA SER A 45 -8.26 11.55 1.35
C SER A 45 -8.42 13.05 1.34
N GLU A 46 -8.97 13.62 2.42
CA GLU A 46 -9.15 15.07 2.58
C GLU A 46 -7.80 15.79 2.69
N ALA A 47 -6.84 15.22 3.44
CA ALA A 47 -5.50 15.78 3.56
C ALA A 47 -4.74 15.73 2.23
N GLN A 48 -4.86 14.63 1.49
CA GLN A 48 -4.25 14.49 0.16
C GLN A 48 -4.87 15.46 -0.86
N GLN A 49 -6.20 15.60 -0.83
CA GLN A 49 -6.90 16.53 -1.72
C GLN A 49 -6.49 17.98 -1.43
N PHE A 50 -6.45 18.37 -0.15
CA PHE A 50 -5.99 19.68 0.27
C PHE A 50 -4.58 20.00 -0.24
N VAL A 51 -3.67 19.03 -0.19
CA VAL A 51 -2.30 19.21 -0.70
C VAL A 51 -2.28 19.39 -2.22
N ARG A 52 -3.12 18.65 -2.98
CA ARG A 52 -3.24 18.80 -4.43
C ARG A 52 -3.80 20.16 -4.79
N ASP A 53 -4.86 20.59 -4.11
CA ASP A 53 -5.49 21.89 -4.34
C ASP A 53 -4.49 23.03 -4.10
N LEU A 54 -3.66 22.93 -3.05
CA LEU A 54 -2.59 23.89 -2.80
C LEU A 54 -1.47 23.86 -3.85
N ASP A 55 -1.10 22.68 -4.35
CA ASP A 55 -0.03 22.51 -5.35
C ASP A 55 -0.44 23.06 -6.72
N GLU A 56 -1.75 23.04 -7.02
CA GLU A 56 -2.33 23.55 -8.28
C GLU A 56 -2.66 25.04 -8.22
N GLU A 57 -2.74 25.64 -7.02
CA GLU A 57 -3.13 27.03 -6.86
C GLU A 57 -1.95 27.99 -7.08
N ASP A 58 -2.14 28.98 -7.96
CA ASP A 58 -1.14 30.02 -8.20
C ASP A 58 -1.32 31.19 -7.23
N PHE A 59 -0.49 31.24 -6.21
CA PHE A 59 -0.46 32.35 -5.24
C PHE A 59 0.37 33.55 -5.69
N GLY A 60 0.90 33.54 -6.91
CA GLY A 60 1.77 34.60 -7.42
C GLY A 60 3.14 34.68 -6.74
N VAL A 61 3.48 33.67 -5.93
CA VAL A 61 4.77 33.53 -5.25
C VAL A 61 5.23 32.07 -5.37
N GLU A 62 6.53 31.89 -5.52
CA GLU A 62 7.12 30.54 -5.54
C GLU A 62 7.12 29.97 -4.12
N PHE A 63 6.50 28.84 -3.92
CA PHE A 63 6.46 28.14 -2.63
C PHE A 63 6.66 26.65 -2.81
N GLY A 64 7.03 25.98 -1.74
CA GLY A 64 7.16 24.51 -1.70
C GLY A 64 6.36 23.93 -0.56
N LEU A 65 5.64 22.87 -0.82
CA LEU A 65 4.91 22.10 0.19
C LEU A 65 5.80 21.00 0.77
N ALA A 66 5.74 20.84 2.08
CA ALA A 66 6.46 19.80 2.79
C ALA A 66 5.61 19.25 3.95
N GLY A 67 5.96 18.05 4.41
CA GLY A 67 5.30 17.40 5.55
C GLY A 67 4.66 16.06 5.19
N MET A 68 4.15 15.36 6.21
CA MET A 68 3.58 14.02 6.03
C MET A 68 2.41 13.96 5.04
N PRO A 69 1.47 14.93 4.99
CA PRO A 69 0.41 14.91 3.98
C PRO A 69 0.94 14.97 2.54
N LYS A 70 1.94 15.82 2.26
CA LYS A 70 2.58 15.92 0.94
C LYS A 70 3.30 14.63 0.58
N PHE A 71 4.07 14.07 1.51
CA PHE A 71 4.76 12.81 1.34
C PHE A 71 3.79 11.66 1.02
N ASN A 72 2.69 11.54 1.78
CA ASN A 72 1.67 10.53 1.54
C ASN A 72 0.98 10.71 0.20
N GLN A 73 0.70 11.95 -0.22
CA GLN A 73 0.09 12.27 -1.51
C GLN A 73 1.01 11.88 -2.67
N GLU A 74 2.29 12.25 -2.61
CA GLU A 74 3.27 11.89 -3.65
C GLU A 74 3.46 10.38 -3.78
N ILE A 75 3.58 9.66 -2.65
CA ILE A 75 3.64 8.19 -2.66
C ILE A 75 2.39 7.60 -3.28
N PHE A 76 1.21 8.11 -2.90
CA PHE A 76 -0.06 7.61 -3.45
C PHE A 76 -0.12 7.78 -4.96
N ASP A 77 0.21 8.95 -5.46
CA ASP A 77 0.15 9.25 -6.90
C ASP A 77 1.18 8.44 -7.69
N GLU A 78 2.42 8.32 -7.18
CA GLU A 78 3.47 7.53 -7.80
C GLU A 78 3.12 6.03 -7.86
N ILE A 79 2.65 5.47 -6.75
CA ILE A 79 2.24 4.06 -6.70
C ILE A 79 1.01 3.85 -7.60
N SER A 80 -0.01 4.70 -7.50
CA SER A 80 -1.26 4.56 -8.27
C SER A 80 -1.02 4.62 -9.77
N SER A 81 -0.07 5.44 -10.22
CA SER A 81 0.29 5.56 -11.63
C SER A 81 1.02 4.34 -12.19
N LYS A 82 1.79 3.62 -11.36
CA LYS A 82 2.70 2.53 -11.78
C LYS A 82 2.24 1.13 -11.38
N ILE A 83 1.35 1.01 -10.39
CA ILE A 83 0.96 -0.28 -9.83
C ILE A 83 0.32 -1.21 -10.87
N GLY A 84 -0.48 -0.66 -11.80
CA GLY A 84 -1.10 -1.44 -12.86
C GLY A 84 -0.08 -2.12 -13.79
N ILE A 85 0.96 -1.37 -14.17
CA ILE A 85 2.05 -1.90 -15.02
C ILE A 85 2.87 -2.93 -14.24
N ALA A 86 3.18 -2.65 -12.98
CA ALA A 86 3.93 -3.58 -12.13
C ALA A 86 3.18 -4.92 -11.96
N ILE A 87 1.89 -4.89 -11.66
CA ILE A 87 1.05 -6.09 -11.57
C ILE A 87 1.02 -6.85 -12.90
N ALA A 88 0.84 -6.15 -14.03
CA ALA A 88 0.83 -6.78 -15.34
C ALA A 88 2.16 -7.50 -15.65
N ILE A 89 3.29 -6.87 -15.36
CA ILE A 89 4.62 -7.48 -15.54
C ILE A 89 4.75 -8.73 -14.65
N ILE A 90 4.37 -8.66 -13.39
CA ILE A 90 4.43 -9.80 -12.46
C ILE A 90 3.57 -10.95 -12.98
N VAL A 91 2.32 -10.71 -13.33
CA VAL A 91 1.38 -11.73 -13.80
C VAL A 91 1.87 -12.37 -15.10
N VAL A 92 2.30 -11.57 -16.06
CA VAL A 92 2.80 -12.10 -17.36
C VAL A 92 4.07 -12.92 -17.16
N THR A 93 5.02 -12.42 -16.38
CA THR A 93 6.27 -13.14 -16.11
C THR A 93 6.00 -14.45 -15.39
N THR A 94 5.17 -14.42 -14.35
CA THR A 94 4.76 -15.62 -13.62
C THR A 94 4.05 -16.63 -14.52
N PHE A 95 3.12 -16.16 -15.37
CA PHE A 95 2.42 -17.02 -16.33
C PHE A 95 3.40 -17.74 -17.26
N ILE A 96 4.37 -17.00 -17.82
CA ILE A 96 5.37 -17.57 -18.75
C ILE A 96 6.23 -18.60 -18.02
N ILE A 97 6.74 -18.28 -16.83
CA ILE A 97 7.60 -19.18 -16.06
C ILE A 97 6.84 -20.48 -15.74
N LEU A 98 5.62 -20.38 -15.21
CA LEU A 98 4.81 -21.55 -14.88
C LEU A 98 4.42 -22.38 -16.12
N MET A 99 4.10 -21.72 -17.24
CA MET A 99 3.79 -22.41 -18.49
C MET A 99 4.97 -23.24 -18.97
N ILE A 100 6.19 -22.71 -18.90
CA ILE A 100 7.42 -23.44 -19.28
C ILE A 100 7.70 -24.57 -18.28
N ALA A 101 7.59 -24.31 -16.98
CA ALA A 101 7.89 -25.29 -15.94
C ALA A 101 6.95 -26.50 -15.99
N PHE A 102 5.66 -26.27 -16.14
CA PHE A 102 4.64 -27.34 -16.10
C PHE A 102 4.16 -27.80 -17.47
N LYS A 103 4.67 -27.20 -18.55
CA LYS A 103 4.26 -27.51 -19.95
C LYS A 103 2.73 -27.52 -20.11
N SER A 104 2.04 -26.64 -19.43
CA SER A 104 0.58 -26.55 -19.37
C SER A 104 0.16 -25.10 -19.32
N ILE A 105 -0.92 -24.75 -20.01
CA ILE A 105 -1.53 -23.42 -19.95
C ILE A 105 -2.56 -23.34 -18.82
N LEU A 106 -3.23 -24.44 -18.51
CA LEU A 106 -4.29 -24.47 -17.51
C LEU A 106 -3.77 -24.27 -16.08
N ILE A 107 -2.58 -24.81 -15.78
CA ILE A 107 -1.97 -24.69 -14.46
C ILE A 107 -1.70 -23.21 -14.09
N PRO A 108 -0.98 -22.41 -14.91
CA PRO A 108 -0.77 -20.99 -14.61
C PRO A 108 -2.06 -20.19 -14.51
N VAL A 109 -3.04 -20.43 -15.38
CA VAL A 109 -4.33 -19.73 -15.33
C VAL A 109 -5.03 -19.98 -13.99
N LYS A 110 -5.10 -21.26 -13.57
CA LYS A 110 -5.70 -21.61 -12.28
C LYS A 110 -4.95 -20.98 -11.11
N ALA A 111 -3.62 -21.05 -11.12
CA ALA A 111 -2.76 -20.48 -10.08
C ALA A 111 -2.98 -18.98 -9.92
N ILE A 112 -2.94 -18.23 -11.00
CA ILE A 112 -3.18 -16.78 -11.01
C ILE A 112 -4.59 -16.45 -10.51
N LEU A 113 -5.63 -17.18 -10.98
CA LEU A 113 -7.00 -16.95 -10.53
C LEU A 113 -7.17 -17.19 -9.02
N MET A 114 -6.60 -18.27 -8.49
CA MET A 114 -6.66 -18.57 -7.06
C MET A 114 -5.93 -17.51 -6.22
N ASN A 115 -4.77 -17.04 -6.68
CA ASN A 115 -4.03 -15.96 -6.02
C ASN A 115 -4.80 -14.63 -6.05
N VAL A 116 -5.42 -14.28 -7.17
CA VAL A 116 -6.27 -13.07 -7.27
C VAL A 116 -7.45 -13.16 -6.29
N LEU A 117 -8.11 -14.31 -6.20
CA LEU A 117 -9.20 -14.52 -5.25
C LEU A 117 -8.72 -14.44 -3.79
N GLY A 118 -7.56 -15.03 -3.48
CA GLY A 118 -6.93 -14.93 -2.17
C GLY A 118 -6.62 -13.50 -1.77
N LEU A 119 -6.00 -12.74 -2.68
CA LEU A 119 -5.71 -11.31 -2.48
C LEU A 119 -6.99 -10.48 -2.31
N ALA A 120 -7.98 -10.69 -3.16
CA ALA A 120 -9.27 -9.99 -3.06
C ALA A 120 -9.94 -10.25 -1.71
N SER A 121 -9.89 -11.49 -1.21
CA SER A 121 -10.41 -11.85 0.10
C SER A 121 -9.63 -11.17 1.23
N THR A 122 -8.30 -11.16 1.14
CA THR A 122 -7.42 -10.54 2.15
C THR A 122 -7.64 -9.03 2.20
N PHE A 123 -7.67 -8.36 1.04
CA PHE A 123 -7.93 -6.92 0.98
C PHE A 123 -9.37 -6.57 1.38
N GLY A 124 -10.34 -7.39 0.97
CA GLY A 124 -11.72 -7.20 1.40
C GLY A 124 -11.86 -7.26 2.92
N LEU A 125 -11.21 -8.22 3.56
CA LEU A 125 -11.20 -8.34 5.02
C LEU A 125 -10.47 -7.18 5.70
N LEU A 126 -9.33 -6.77 5.15
CA LEU A 126 -8.54 -5.65 5.66
C LEU A 126 -9.34 -4.34 5.61
N VAL A 127 -9.98 -4.03 4.49
CA VAL A 127 -10.85 -2.86 4.33
C VAL A 127 -12.05 -2.96 5.28
N TYR A 128 -12.71 -4.11 5.33
CA TYR A 128 -13.88 -4.33 6.18
C TYR A 128 -13.58 -4.11 7.67
N ILE A 129 -12.44 -4.57 8.14
CA ILE A 129 -12.07 -4.47 9.56
C ILE A 129 -11.52 -3.08 9.90
N PHE A 130 -10.55 -2.58 9.14
CA PHE A 130 -9.79 -1.39 9.50
C PHE A 130 -10.37 -0.09 8.94
N GLN A 131 -10.84 -0.09 7.70
CA GLN A 131 -11.36 1.13 7.09
C GLN A 131 -12.78 1.43 7.56
N TYR A 132 -13.62 0.40 7.73
CA TYR A 132 -14.99 0.56 8.25
C TYR A 132 -15.12 0.36 9.77
N GLY A 133 -14.04 0.13 10.49
CA GLY A 133 -14.04 0.10 11.94
C GLY A 133 -14.86 -1.02 12.58
N HIS A 134 -14.89 -2.22 11.99
CA HIS A 134 -15.61 -3.35 12.56
C HIS A 134 -14.84 -4.00 13.72
N PHE A 135 -15.49 -4.83 14.50
CA PHE A 135 -14.95 -5.52 15.67
C PHE A 135 -14.44 -4.62 16.80
N GLY A 136 -15.00 -3.42 16.95
CA GLY A 136 -14.65 -2.49 18.03
C GLY A 136 -13.42 -1.63 17.74
N LEU A 137 -12.89 -1.67 16.53
CA LEU A 137 -11.87 -0.77 16.05
C LEU A 137 -12.50 0.55 15.57
N GLN A 138 -11.76 1.64 15.70
CA GLN A 138 -12.18 2.91 15.11
C GLN A 138 -11.91 2.91 13.60
N GLU A 139 -12.77 3.60 12.86
CA GLU A 139 -12.54 3.84 11.43
C GLU A 139 -11.20 4.53 11.22
N GLY A 140 -10.41 4.02 10.28
CA GLY A 140 -9.09 4.54 10.00
C GLY A 140 -8.71 4.43 8.53
N THR A 141 -7.88 5.36 8.06
CA THR A 141 -7.34 5.32 6.72
C THR A 141 -6.17 4.34 6.64
N ILE A 142 -6.26 3.39 5.72
CA ILE A 142 -5.17 2.46 5.46
C ILE A 142 -4.12 3.15 4.61
N VAL A 143 -2.91 3.30 5.14
CA VAL A 143 -1.78 3.88 4.40
C VAL A 143 -1.42 2.95 3.25
N LEU A 144 -1.25 3.49 2.03
CA LEU A 144 -1.10 2.72 0.79
C LEU A 144 0.08 1.73 0.80
N ILE A 145 1.11 2.00 1.58
CA ILE A 145 2.26 1.09 1.72
C ILE A 145 1.85 -0.29 2.26
N ILE A 146 0.83 -0.36 3.13
CA ILE A 146 0.35 -1.61 3.73
C ILE A 146 -0.26 -2.54 2.68
N PRO A 147 -1.22 -2.12 1.84
CA PRO A 147 -1.71 -2.93 0.73
C PRO A 147 -0.61 -3.41 -0.22
N VAL A 148 0.37 -2.56 -0.53
CA VAL A 148 1.50 -2.94 -1.39
C VAL A 148 2.34 -4.05 -0.76
N LEU A 149 2.68 -3.92 0.53
CA LEU A 149 3.41 -4.96 1.27
C LEU A 149 2.62 -6.26 1.36
N VAL A 150 1.33 -6.20 1.66
CA VAL A 150 0.43 -7.36 1.71
C VAL A 150 0.38 -8.04 0.34
N PHE A 151 0.25 -7.26 -0.73
CA PHE A 151 0.29 -7.80 -2.09
C PHE A 151 1.59 -8.56 -2.36
N CYS A 152 2.74 -7.95 -2.09
CA CYS A 152 4.05 -8.57 -2.34
C CYS A 152 4.24 -9.86 -1.55
N LEU A 153 3.87 -9.85 -0.26
CA LEU A 153 4.03 -11.01 0.62
C LEU A 153 3.05 -12.13 0.23
N VAL A 154 1.76 -11.82 0.14
CA VAL A 154 0.72 -12.85 -0.12
C VAL A 154 0.90 -13.42 -1.51
N PHE A 155 1.11 -12.58 -2.53
CA PHE A 155 1.27 -13.05 -3.90
C PHE A 155 2.55 -13.89 -4.04
N GLY A 156 3.69 -13.41 -3.54
CA GLY A 156 4.96 -14.11 -3.64
C GLY A 156 4.94 -15.48 -2.94
N LEU A 157 4.53 -15.50 -1.68
CA LEU A 157 4.52 -16.73 -0.88
C LEU A 157 3.46 -17.73 -1.35
N SER A 158 2.26 -17.27 -1.72
CA SER A 158 1.22 -18.13 -2.28
C SER A 158 1.71 -18.85 -3.54
N MET A 159 2.38 -18.11 -4.43
CA MET A 159 2.92 -18.69 -5.66
C MET A 159 3.97 -19.75 -5.38
N ASP A 160 4.91 -19.48 -4.49
CA ASP A 160 6.00 -20.42 -4.17
C ASP A 160 5.43 -21.74 -3.60
N TYR A 161 4.43 -21.67 -2.72
CA TYR A 161 3.82 -22.88 -2.18
C TYR A 161 2.95 -23.63 -3.21
N GLU A 162 2.26 -22.92 -4.08
CA GLU A 162 1.48 -23.52 -5.15
C GLU A 162 2.38 -24.24 -6.15
N VAL A 163 3.48 -23.62 -6.57
CA VAL A 163 4.50 -24.23 -7.46
C VAL A 163 5.08 -25.48 -6.80
N PHE A 164 5.41 -25.43 -5.51
CA PHE A 164 5.94 -26.56 -4.79
C PHE A 164 4.93 -27.73 -4.72
N LEU A 165 3.67 -27.44 -4.43
CA LEU A 165 2.60 -28.45 -4.40
C LEU A 165 2.39 -29.10 -5.77
N ILE A 166 2.28 -28.27 -6.81
CA ILE A 166 2.03 -28.77 -8.18
C ILE A 166 3.23 -29.61 -8.67
N SER A 167 4.45 -29.18 -8.37
CA SER A 167 5.66 -29.95 -8.72
C SER A 167 5.66 -31.34 -8.08
N ARG A 168 5.23 -31.45 -6.83
CA ARG A 168 5.10 -32.74 -6.15
C ARG A 168 4.00 -33.63 -6.74
N ILE A 169 2.86 -33.05 -7.06
CA ILE A 169 1.79 -33.78 -7.74
C ILE A 169 2.26 -34.31 -9.10
N GLN A 170 2.98 -33.49 -9.86
CA GLN A 170 3.54 -33.88 -11.16
C GLN A 170 4.56 -35.02 -11.01
N GLU A 171 5.46 -34.93 -10.04
CA GLU A 171 6.45 -35.96 -9.74
C GLU A 171 5.76 -37.33 -9.45
N GLU A 172 4.72 -37.35 -8.63
CA GLU A 172 3.96 -38.57 -8.32
C GLU A 172 3.20 -39.11 -9.54
N TYR A 173 2.70 -38.22 -10.40
CA TYR A 173 2.06 -38.60 -11.65
C TYR A 173 3.05 -39.24 -12.65
N GLU A 174 4.25 -38.67 -12.77
CA GLU A 174 5.32 -39.19 -13.64
C GLU A 174 5.86 -40.55 -13.17
N LYS A 175 5.76 -40.89 -11.88
CA LYS A 175 6.05 -42.22 -11.32
C LYS A 175 5.00 -43.26 -11.68
N GLY A 176 3.96 -42.90 -12.44
CA GLY A 176 2.91 -43.83 -12.90
C GLY A 176 1.68 -43.93 -11.99
N SER A 177 1.55 -43.04 -11.00
CA SER A 177 0.34 -42.94 -10.19
C SER A 177 -0.85 -42.44 -10.99
N SER A 178 -2.05 -42.89 -10.66
CA SER A 178 -3.26 -42.30 -11.23
C SER A 178 -3.39 -40.84 -10.80
N ASN A 179 -4.10 -40.03 -11.58
CA ASN A 179 -4.25 -38.59 -11.33
C ASN A 179 -4.74 -38.29 -9.89
N THR A 180 -5.75 -39.04 -9.41
CA THR A 180 -6.27 -38.88 -8.05
C THR A 180 -5.23 -39.25 -6.99
N LYS A 181 -4.49 -40.36 -7.20
CA LYS A 181 -3.46 -40.79 -6.26
C LYS A 181 -2.29 -39.82 -6.22
N ALA A 182 -1.79 -39.36 -7.35
CA ALA A 182 -0.73 -38.38 -7.45
C ALA A 182 -1.11 -37.08 -6.72
N THR A 183 -2.36 -36.61 -6.85
CA THR A 183 -2.85 -35.43 -6.15
C THR A 183 -2.86 -35.64 -4.64
N ILE A 184 -3.36 -36.78 -4.14
CA ILE A 184 -3.41 -37.06 -2.71
C ILE A 184 -2.00 -37.19 -2.14
N ASP A 185 -1.12 -37.98 -2.78
CA ASP A 185 0.24 -38.20 -2.29
C ASP A 185 1.08 -36.92 -2.33
N GLY A 186 0.93 -36.08 -3.38
CA GLY A 186 1.53 -34.76 -3.45
C GLY A 186 1.05 -33.83 -2.35
N LEU A 187 -0.26 -33.80 -2.08
CA LEU A 187 -0.83 -32.97 -1.01
C LEU A 187 -0.36 -33.43 0.37
N VAL A 188 -0.37 -34.72 0.64
CA VAL A 188 0.08 -35.27 1.95
C VAL A 188 1.55 -34.98 2.20
N SER A 189 2.41 -35.13 1.18
CA SER A 189 3.85 -34.89 1.31
C SER A 189 4.20 -33.41 1.55
N THR A 190 3.40 -32.48 1.02
CA THR A 190 3.66 -31.03 1.12
C THR A 190 2.90 -30.35 2.26
N SER A 191 1.81 -30.96 2.74
CA SER A 191 0.90 -30.36 3.73
C SER A 191 1.60 -29.87 5.00
N LYS A 192 2.53 -30.65 5.54
CA LYS A 192 3.27 -30.27 6.77
C LYS A 192 4.12 -29.03 6.56
N ILE A 193 4.77 -28.91 5.39
CA ILE A 193 5.64 -27.77 5.07
C ILE A 193 4.79 -26.52 4.91
N ILE A 194 3.72 -26.61 4.13
CA ILE A 194 2.82 -25.47 3.85
C ILE A 194 2.12 -25.01 5.14
N THR A 195 1.58 -25.93 5.95
CA THR A 195 0.89 -25.55 7.19
C THR A 195 1.86 -25.01 8.25
N SER A 196 3.07 -25.57 8.36
CA SER A 196 4.08 -25.02 9.27
C SER A 196 4.52 -23.63 8.87
N ALA A 197 4.73 -23.37 7.58
CA ALA A 197 5.09 -22.06 7.09
C ALA A 197 3.97 -21.02 7.29
N ALA A 198 2.71 -21.41 7.06
CA ALA A 198 1.56 -20.55 7.31
C ALA A 198 1.34 -20.23 8.80
N LEU A 199 1.79 -21.09 9.71
CA LEU A 199 1.72 -20.84 11.16
C LEU A 199 2.85 -19.95 11.68
N ILE A 200 3.99 -19.92 10.97
CA ILE A 200 5.15 -19.10 11.35
C ILE A 200 4.97 -17.65 10.88
N MET A 201 4.22 -17.43 9.82
CA MET A 201 3.88 -16.10 9.30
C MET A 201 2.74 -15.44 10.06
#